data_91deac39383723732065035e84f35111
#
_entry.id   91deac39383723732065035e84f35111
#
_cell.length_a   1.000
_cell.length_b   1.000
_cell.length_c   1.000
_cell.angle_alpha   90.00
_cell.angle_beta   90.00
_cell.angle_gamma   90.00
#
_symmetry.space_group_name_H-M   'P 1'
#
loop_
_entity.id
_entity.type
_entity.pdbx_description
1 polymer ?
#
loop_
_entity_poly.entity_id
_entity_poly.type
_entity_poly.pdbx_seq_one_letter_code
_entity_poly.pdbx_strand_id
1 'polypeptide(L)'
;MKTAKFGGTSLADAARFRQVKRIVSADPELRFVVVSAPGKRSAEDKKVTDLLYDCHAAVKTGTDPETAFAPVAVRFRQIAQELRLGIDLEAELRQIEKDLRSGASAAYCASRGEYLSGRMLAALLGWPFLDPAELHFFDADGVPQHKLAEQALMHRLHDMERAVMPGFYGGGADGRIHTLPRGGSDISGALLASAAGSDAYENWTDVPGIFRADPAIVPSARAIPAMAYDEVRELAYMGANVLHEDAVTPARRMGIPIHIRSTMQPDAPGTLVSSQSPPSACPVTGIAGRKGYCSIQVEKENMNSAVGYCRRILSVLETHEIPFDHIATGLGSISFIAPAAAVSACREALLSDISAAVRPDSICVADGLAMVSIVGRDMAGRPGVSGRLLCALGRAGINVRMVVQGTREINITVGISEPEYEKAVHAVHGEFFPEAPQ
;
A
#
# COMPACT_ATOMS: atom_id res chain seq x y z
N MET A 1 -13.27 -4.00 22.07
CA MET A 1 -13.12 -5.06 21.03
C MET A 1 -12.19 -4.58 19.94
N LYS A 2 -11.32 -5.46 19.40
CA LYS A 2 -10.33 -5.10 18.38
C LYS A 2 -10.42 -6.02 17.16
N THR A 3 -10.06 -5.47 16.01
CA THR A 3 -9.83 -6.23 14.77
C THR A 3 -8.34 -6.20 14.44
N ALA A 4 -7.77 -7.36 14.06
CA ALA A 4 -6.37 -7.45 13.63
C ALA A 4 -6.27 -7.93 12.17
N LYS A 5 -5.29 -7.39 11.43
CA LYS A 5 -4.88 -7.94 10.13
C LYS A 5 -3.43 -8.40 10.21
N PHE A 6 -3.15 -9.59 9.70
CA PHE A 6 -1.81 -10.14 9.62
C PHE A 6 -1.33 -10.19 8.16
N GLY A 7 -0.18 -9.54 7.90
CA GLY A 7 0.44 -9.50 6.58
C GLY A 7 1.05 -10.83 6.15
N GLY A 8 1.42 -10.93 4.88
CA GLY A 8 1.94 -12.19 4.32
C GLY A 8 3.20 -12.72 4.99
N THR A 9 4.13 -11.86 5.38
CA THR A 9 5.34 -12.24 6.12
C THR A 9 5.02 -12.85 7.48
N SER A 10 3.91 -12.40 8.09
CA SER A 10 3.39 -12.95 9.35
C SER A 10 2.77 -14.34 9.22
N LEU A 11 2.59 -14.83 8.00
CA LEU A 11 1.95 -16.11 7.67
C LEU A 11 2.82 -16.96 6.73
N ALA A 12 4.11 -16.65 6.62
CA ALA A 12 5.01 -17.27 5.64
C ALA A 12 5.22 -18.77 5.84
N ASP A 13 5.15 -19.25 7.09
CA ASP A 13 5.37 -20.64 7.49
C ASP A 13 4.62 -21.00 8.78
N ALA A 14 4.70 -22.26 9.21
CA ALA A 14 4.04 -22.76 10.40
C ALA A 14 4.49 -22.07 11.70
N ALA A 15 5.76 -21.67 11.80
CA ALA A 15 6.27 -20.95 12.97
C ALA A 15 5.59 -19.57 13.09
N ARG A 16 5.38 -18.90 11.97
CA ARG A 16 4.65 -17.63 11.90
C ARG A 16 3.18 -17.79 12.24
N PHE A 17 2.50 -18.82 11.75
CA PHE A 17 1.13 -19.11 12.16
C PHE A 17 1.01 -19.36 13.68
N ARG A 18 1.97 -20.07 14.29
CA ARG A 18 2.01 -20.24 15.76
C ARG A 18 2.21 -18.91 16.48
N GLN A 19 3.03 -18.02 15.91
CA GLN A 19 3.23 -16.67 16.46
C GLN A 19 1.95 -15.85 16.40
N VAL A 20 1.24 -15.86 15.26
CA VAL A 20 -0.07 -15.22 15.11
C VAL A 20 -1.06 -15.77 16.14
N LYS A 21 -1.15 -17.11 16.30
CA LYS A 21 -1.98 -17.72 17.34
C LYS A 21 -1.64 -17.20 18.73
N ARG A 22 -0.35 -17.09 19.08
CA ARG A 22 0.07 -16.57 20.40
C ARG A 22 -0.40 -15.12 20.61
N ILE A 23 -0.22 -14.26 19.60
CA ILE A 23 -0.64 -12.86 19.65
C ILE A 23 -2.16 -12.76 19.85
N VAL A 24 -2.94 -13.48 19.02
CA VAL A 24 -4.41 -13.46 19.09
C VAL A 24 -4.92 -14.03 20.41
N SER A 25 -4.29 -15.11 20.92
CA SER A 25 -4.71 -15.74 22.18
C SER A 25 -4.31 -14.93 23.43
N ALA A 26 -3.30 -14.07 23.32
CA ALA A 26 -2.85 -13.22 24.42
C ALA A 26 -3.76 -11.99 24.64
N ASP A 27 -4.53 -11.59 23.63
CA ASP A 27 -5.44 -10.44 23.72
C ASP A 27 -6.91 -10.87 23.55
N PRO A 28 -7.68 -11.00 24.64
CA PRO A 28 -9.09 -11.40 24.57
C PRO A 28 -9.99 -10.37 23.90
N GLU A 29 -9.53 -9.12 23.70
CA GLU A 29 -10.27 -8.10 22.97
C GLU A 29 -10.16 -8.27 21.45
N LEU A 30 -9.17 -9.02 20.95
CA LEU A 30 -9.10 -9.40 19.54
C LEU A 30 -10.24 -10.39 19.23
N ARG A 31 -11.19 -9.96 18.42
CA ARG A 31 -12.37 -10.74 18.05
C ARG A 31 -12.38 -11.10 16.56
N PHE A 32 -11.89 -10.23 15.73
CA PHE A 32 -11.89 -10.41 14.28
C PHE A 32 -10.47 -10.34 13.72
N VAL A 33 -10.15 -11.28 12.83
CA VAL A 33 -8.81 -11.40 12.26
C VAL A 33 -8.89 -11.48 10.75
N VAL A 34 -8.13 -10.63 10.06
CA VAL A 34 -7.94 -10.67 8.60
C VAL A 34 -6.54 -11.22 8.29
N VAL A 35 -6.45 -12.07 7.28
CA VAL A 35 -5.21 -12.71 6.86
C VAL A 35 -4.88 -12.44 5.40
N SER A 36 -3.58 -12.30 5.11
CA SER A 36 -3.03 -12.29 3.76
C SER A 36 -2.60 -13.70 3.33
N ALA A 37 -2.31 -13.88 2.04
CA ALA A 37 -1.60 -15.06 1.56
C ALA A 37 -0.19 -15.15 2.17
N PRO A 38 0.42 -16.36 2.28
CA PRO A 38 1.76 -16.52 2.80
C PRO A 38 2.80 -15.73 1.98
N GLY A 39 3.59 -14.91 2.68
CA GLY A 39 4.67 -14.15 2.10
C GLY A 39 5.91 -14.98 1.81
N LYS A 40 7.04 -14.31 1.55
CA LYS A 40 8.35 -14.95 1.37
C LYS A 40 8.89 -15.49 2.70
N ARG A 41 9.55 -16.66 2.65
CA ARG A 41 10.30 -17.26 3.77
C ARG A 41 11.76 -16.80 3.77
N SER A 42 12.32 -16.50 2.57
CA SER A 42 13.67 -15.97 2.36
C SER A 42 13.67 -14.95 1.20
N ALA A 43 14.82 -14.32 0.94
CA ALA A 43 14.97 -13.36 -0.17
C ALA A 43 14.72 -14.01 -1.55
N GLU A 44 15.11 -15.26 -1.72
CA GLU A 44 15.00 -16.05 -2.96
C GLU A 44 13.60 -16.64 -3.15
N ASP A 45 12.77 -16.66 -2.12
CA ASP A 45 11.43 -17.26 -2.17
C ASP A 45 10.43 -16.37 -2.93
N LYS A 46 9.40 -16.98 -3.50
CA LYS A 46 8.26 -16.28 -4.11
C LYS A 46 7.11 -16.18 -3.13
N LYS A 47 6.36 -15.08 -3.19
CA LYS A 47 5.08 -14.97 -2.49
C LYS A 47 4.06 -15.93 -3.08
N VAL A 48 3.17 -16.45 -2.25
CA VAL A 48 2.11 -17.35 -2.73
C VAL A 48 1.21 -16.67 -3.77
N THR A 49 0.93 -15.38 -3.61
CA THR A 49 0.14 -14.62 -4.60
C THR A 49 0.84 -14.57 -5.97
N ASP A 50 2.18 -14.38 -6.01
CA ASP A 50 2.94 -14.41 -7.25
C ASP A 50 2.91 -15.81 -7.89
N LEU A 51 3.06 -16.88 -7.08
CA LEU A 51 2.92 -18.26 -7.56
C LEU A 51 1.53 -18.56 -8.14
N LEU A 52 0.48 -17.96 -7.58
CA LEU A 52 -0.89 -18.12 -8.08
C LEU A 52 -1.12 -17.40 -9.41
N TYR A 53 -0.53 -16.22 -9.61
CA TYR A 53 -0.55 -15.56 -10.91
C TYR A 53 0.25 -16.34 -11.96
N ASP A 54 1.44 -16.85 -11.61
CA ASP A 54 2.24 -17.73 -12.49
C ASP A 54 1.45 -18.99 -12.86
N CYS A 55 0.77 -19.61 -11.88
CA CYS A 55 -0.10 -20.77 -12.10
C CYS A 55 -1.21 -20.47 -13.10
N HIS A 56 -1.96 -19.36 -12.91
CA HIS A 56 -3.01 -18.96 -13.84
C HIS A 56 -2.49 -18.74 -15.26
N ALA A 57 -1.33 -18.07 -15.40
CA ALA A 57 -0.70 -17.84 -16.70
C ALA A 57 -0.28 -19.15 -17.36
N ALA A 58 0.31 -20.09 -16.59
CA ALA A 58 0.74 -21.39 -17.09
C ALA A 58 -0.45 -22.24 -17.55
N VAL A 59 -1.54 -22.27 -16.79
CA VAL A 59 -2.78 -22.98 -17.20
C VAL A 59 -3.36 -22.40 -18.48
N LYS A 60 -3.37 -21.08 -18.64
CA LYS A 60 -3.81 -20.42 -19.89
C LYS A 60 -2.97 -20.80 -21.11
N THR A 61 -1.71 -21.12 -20.91
CA THR A 61 -0.79 -21.55 -21.99
C THR A 61 -0.76 -23.08 -22.19
N GLY A 62 -1.63 -23.83 -21.50
CA GLY A 62 -1.82 -25.27 -21.70
C GLY A 62 -1.09 -26.16 -20.72
N THR A 63 -0.49 -25.62 -19.65
CA THR A 63 0.08 -26.44 -18.57
C THR A 63 -1.06 -27.09 -17.78
N ASP A 64 -0.90 -28.37 -17.42
CA ASP A 64 -1.88 -29.05 -16.57
C ASP A 64 -2.03 -28.34 -15.22
N PRO A 65 -3.27 -28.09 -14.77
CA PRO A 65 -3.56 -27.37 -13.52
C PRO A 65 -2.89 -27.95 -12.28
N GLU A 66 -2.82 -29.27 -12.14
CA GLU A 66 -2.16 -29.94 -11.02
C GLU A 66 -0.66 -29.59 -10.98
N THR A 67 0.00 -29.66 -12.12
CA THR A 67 1.43 -29.32 -12.27
C THR A 67 1.67 -27.82 -11.99
N ALA A 68 0.83 -26.94 -12.53
CA ALA A 68 0.99 -25.50 -12.35
C ALA A 68 0.70 -25.06 -10.89
N PHE A 69 -0.23 -25.71 -10.21
CA PHE A 69 -0.62 -25.40 -8.83
C PHE A 69 0.27 -26.09 -7.78
N ALA A 70 1.03 -27.13 -8.15
CA ALA A 70 1.85 -27.91 -7.24
C ALA A 70 2.73 -27.09 -6.29
N PRO A 71 3.42 -26.00 -6.70
CA PRO A 71 4.25 -25.20 -5.78
C PRO A 71 3.44 -24.57 -4.64
N VAL A 72 2.21 -24.14 -4.92
CA VAL A 72 1.28 -23.58 -3.93
C VAL A 72 0.78 -24.68 -3.00
N ALA A 73 0.33 -25.82 -3.56
CA ALA A 73 -0.17 -26.95 -2.81
C ALA A 73 0.89 -27.50 -1.84
N VAL A 74 2.13 -27.68 -2.30
CA VAL A 74 3.26 -28.11 -1.45
C VAL A 74 3.46 -27.16 -0.28
N ARG A 75 3.42 -25.84 -0.51
CA ARG A 75 3.56 -24.83 0.54
C ARG A 75 2.51 -25.01 1.63
N PHE A 76 1.24 -25.09 1.27
CA PHE A 76 0.14 -25.22 2.22
C PHE A 76 0.13 -26.59 2.92
N ARG A 77 0.45 -27.69 2.21
CA ARG A 77 0.62 -29.02 2.82
C ARG A 77 1.69 -29.01 3.91
N GLN A 78 2.85 -28.44 3.63
CA GLN A 78 3.93 -28.31 4.61
C GLN A 78 3.46 -27.56 5.86
N ILE A 79 2.84 -26.40 5.69
CA ILE A 79 2.34 -25.58 6.82
C ILE A 79 1.29 -26.36 7.63
N ALA A 80 0.32 -26.99 6.96
CA ALA A 80 -0.75 -27.75 7.62
C ALA A 80 -0.21 -28.96 8.41
N GLN A 81 0.74 -29.70 7.82
CA GLN A 81 1.40 -30.85 8.46
C GLN A 81 2.16 -30.41 9.73
N GLU A 82 2.97 -29.37 9.63
CA GLU A 82 3.73 -28.85 10.77
C GLU A 82 2.84 -28.29 11.88
N LEU A 83 1.68 -27.71 11.52
CA LEU A 83 0.68 -27.22 12.48
C LEU A 83 -0.23 -28.33 13.04
N ARG A 84 -0.21 -29.52 12.45
CA ARG A 84 -1.09 -30.67 12.77
C ARG A 84 -2.57 -30.27 12.74
N LEU A 85 -2.98 -29.59 11.66
CA LEU A 85 -4.36 -29.12 11.52
C LEU A 85 -5.30 -30.27 11.19
N GLY A 86 -6.45 -30.32 11.86
CA GLY A 86 -7.51 -31.29 11.60
C GLY A 86 -8.50 -30.83 10.52
N ILE A 87 -8.01 -30.26 9.40
CA ILE A 87 -8.83 -29.85 8.25
C ILE A 87 -8.60 -30.76 7.06
N ASP A 88 -9.59 -30.95 6.21
CA ASP A 88 -9.44 -31.64 4.93
C ASP A 88 -8.86 -30.67 3.88
N LEU A 89 -7.57 -30.35 4.06
CA LEU A 89 -6.85 -29.49 3.11
C LEU A 89 -6.82 -30.08 1.70
N GLU A 90 -6.76 -31.42 1.57
CA GLU A 90 -6.70 -32.07 0.26
C GLU A 90 -8.00 -31.90 -0.53
N ALA A 91 -9.17 -31.84 0.14
CA ALA A 91 -10.42 -31.53 -0.53
C ALA A 91 -10.41 -30.08 -1.08
N GLU A 92 -9.90 -29.11 -0.29
CA GLU A 92 -9.78 -27.71 -0.73
C GLU A 92 -8.82 -27.58 -1.93
N LEU A 93 -7.66 -28.24 -1.88
CA LEU A 93 -6.68 -28.19 -2.98
C LEU A 93 -7.25 -28.83 -4.26
N ARG A 94 -7.91 -29.99 -4.16
CA ARG A 94 -8.57 -30.63 -5.33
C ARG A 94 -9.68 -29.75 -5.92
N GLN A 95 -10.43 -29.04 -5.08
CA GLN A 95 -11.47 -28.13 -5.57
C GLN A 95 -10.84 -26.97 -6.37
N ILE A 96 -9.75 -26.39 -5.87
CA ILE A 96 -9.01 -25.31 -6.59
C ILE A 96 -8.47 -25.83 -7.94
N GLU A 97 -7.87 -27.00 -7.97
CA GLU A 97 -7.38 -27.64 -9.21
C GLU A 97 -8.52 -27.87 -10.23
N LYS A 98 -9.69 -28.32 -9.75
CA LYS A 98 -10.88 -28.51 -10.57
C LYS A 98 -11.36 -27.18 -11.15
N ASP A 99 -11.41 -26.12 -10.34
CA ASP A 99 -11.85 -24.79 -10.77
C ASP A 99 -10.87 -24.19 -11.80
N LEU A 100 -9.56 -24.36 -11.60
CA LEU A 100 -8.53 -23.99 -12.59
C LEU A 100 -8.74 -24.72 -13.92
N ARG A 101 -9.03 -26.02 -13.88
CA ARG A 101 -9.32 -26.83 -15.07
C ARG A 101 -10.59 -26.37 -15.79
N SER A 102 -11.53 -25.81 -15.03
CA SER A 102 -12.78 -25.23 -15.56
C SER A 102 -12.63 -23.79 -16.07
N GLY A 103 -11.42 -23.23 -16.09
CA GLY A 103 -11.14 -21.89 -16.60
C GLY A 103 -11.39 -20.76 -15.60
N ALA A 104 -11.09 -20.98 -14.32
CA ALA A 104 -11.19 -19.98 -13.28
C ALA A 104 -10.46 -18.67 -13.63
N SER A 105 -10.98 -17.53 -13.16
CA SER A 105 -10.40 -16.21 -13.43
C SER A 105 -9.09 -15.97 -12.69
N ALA A 106 -8.30 -14.99 -13.13
CA ALA A 106 -7.09 -14.56 -12.44
C ALA A 106 -7.38 -14.11 -11.00
N ALA A 107 -8.50 -13.39 -10.80
CA ALA A 107 -8.93 -12.94 -9.47
C ALA A 107 -9.27 -14.12 -8.55
N TYR A 108 -10.00 -15.11 -9.05
CA TYR A 108 -10.24 -16.35 -8.31
C TYR A 108 -8.91 -16.99 -7.92
N CYS A 109 -8.02 -17.21 -8.88
CA CYS A 109 -6.74 -17.86 -8.64
C CYS A 109 -5.92 -17.12 -7.58
N ALA A 110 -5.74 -15.82 -7.72
CA ALA A 110 -5.01 -14.97 -6.78
C ALA A 110 -5.59 -15.01 -5.36
N SER A 111 -6.92 -15.05 -5.22
CA SER A 111 -7.61 -15.07 -3.92
C SER A 111 -7.38 -16.35 -3.10
N ARG A 112 -6.97 -17.46 -3.75
CA ARG A 112 -6.85 -18.76 -3.06
C ARG A 112 -5.74 -18.79 -2.02
N GLY A 113 -4.76 -17.91 -2.13
CA GLY A 113 -3.72 -17.75 -1.11
C GLY A 113 -4.28 -17.29 0.24
N GLU A 114 -5.07 -16.23 0.22
CA GLU A 114 -5.75 -15.69 1.39
C GLU A 114 -6.83 -16.65 1.91
N TYR A 115 -7.59 -17.25 0.99
CA TYR A 115 -8.61 -18.25 1.33
C TYR A 115 -8.02 -19.40 2.15
N LEU A 116 -6.97 -20.05 1.64
CA LEU A 116 -6.32 -21.18 2.33
C LEU A 116 -5.69 -20.74 3.66
N SER A 117 -5.05 -19.56 3.71
CA SER A 117 -4.53 -18.98 4.95
C SER A 117 -5.63 -18.77 5.99
N GLY A 118 -6.79 -18.25 5.56
CA GLY A 118 -7.95 -18.03 6.43
C GLY A 118 -8.52 -19.34 6.96
N ARG A 119 -8.70 -20.35 6.13
CA ARG A 119 -9.14 -21.68 6.52
C ARG A 119 -8.23 -22.31 7.58
N MET A 120 -6.91 -22.20 7.33
CA MET A 120 -5.90 -22.75 8.24
C MET A 120 -5.83 -22.02 9.57
N LEU A 121 -5.88 -20.68 9.56
CA LEU A 121 -5.86 -19.89 10.80
C LEU A 121 -7.16 -20.06 11.60
N ALA A 122 -8.31 -20.11 10.94
CA ALA A 122 -9.59 -20.39 11.57
C ALA A 122 -9.56 -21.74 12.32
N ALA A 123 -9.07 -22.79 11.67
CA ALA A 123 -8.89 -24.10 12.29
C ALA A 123 -7.88 -24.08 13.45
N LEU A 124 -6.75 -23.38 13.28
CA LEU A 124 -5.71 -23.27 14.31
C LEU A 124 -6.21 -22.54 15.58
N LEU A 125 -7.08 -21.53 15.42
CA LEU A 125 -7.70 -20.78 16.51
C LEU A 125 -8.98 -21.45 17.05
N GLY A 126 -9.60 -22.36 16.30
CA GLY A 126 -10.94 -22.90 16.60
C GLY A 126 -12.03 -21.84 16.43
N TRP A 127 -11.88 -20.90 15.49
CA TRP A 127 -12.79 -19.80 15.23
C TRP A 127 -13.59 -20.03 13.94
N PRO A 128 -14.81 -19.43 13.84
CA PRO A 128 -15.54 -19.41 12.57
C PRO A 128 -14.72 -18.80 11.43
N PHE A 129 -14.89 -19.36 10.25
CA PHE A 129 -14.35 -18.84 8.99
C PHE A 129 -15.44 -18.03 8.29
N LEU A 130 -15.10 -16.83 7.87
CA LEU A 130 -15.97 -15.92 7.13
C LEU A 130 -15.40 -15.71 5.73
N ASP A 131 -16.04 -16.30 4.70
CA ASP A 131 -15.59 -16.10 3.31
C ASP A 131 -16.16 -14.80 2.73
N PRO A 132 -15.33 -13.81 2.38
CA PRO A 132 -15.79 -12.58 1.74
C PRO A 132 -16.32 -12.80 0.31
N ALA A 133 -16.09 -13.96 -0.31
CA ALA A 133 -16.71 -14.33 -1.58
C ALA A 133 -18.23 -14.45 -1.49
N GLU A 134 -18.79 -14.72 -0.30
CA GLU A 134 -20.22 -14.76 -0.04
C GLU A 134 -20.84 -13.37 0.16
N LEU A 135 -20.03 -12.30 0.14
CA LEU A 135 -20.42 -10.93 0.41
C LEU A 135 -20.20 -10.05 -0.82
N HIS A 136 -21.11 -9.09 -1.02
CA HIS A 136 -21.03 -8.16 -2.15
C HIS A 136 -20.06 -7.00 -1.87
N PHE A 137 -18.77 -7.21 -2.19
CA PHE A 137 -17.74 -6.18 -2.08
C PHE A 137 -17.56 -5.35 -3.34
N PHE A 138 -18.07 -5.87 -4.47
CA PHE A 138 -17.89 -5.27 -5.79
C PHE A 138 -19.25 -5.17 -6.51
N ASP A 139 -19.37 -4.17 -7.38
CA ASP A 139 -20.50 -4.07 -8.30
C ASP A 139 -20.38 -5.07 -9.47
N ALA A 140 -21.31 -4.98 -10.43
CA ALA A 140 -21.33 -5.86 -11.59
C ALA A 140 -20.15 -5.66 -12.55
N ASP A 141 -19.51 -4.50 -12.51
CA ASP A 141 -18.33 -4.16 -13.31
C ASP A 141 -17.00 -4.49 -12.60
N GLY A 142 -17.08 -5.05 -11.38
CA GLY A 142 -15.91 -5.39 -10.59
C GLY A 142 -15.26 -4.18 -9.88
N VAL A 143 -15.98 -3.07 -9.75
CA VAL A 143 -15.51 -1.89 -9.02
C VAL A 143 -15.78 -2.05 -7.52
N PRO A 144 -14.78 -1.82 -6.64
CA PRO A 144 -14.94 -1.96 -5.19
C PRO A 144 -15.99 -0.98 -4.63
N GLN A 145 -16.93 -1.52 -3.86
CA GLN A 145 -18.04 -0.77 -3.23
C GLN A 145 -17.88 -0.81 -1.71
N HIS A 146 -17.00 0.00 -1.14
CA HIS A 146 -16.63 -0.04 0.29
C HIS A 146 -17.84 0.09 1.23
N LYS A 147 -18.82 0.94 0.91
CA LYS A 147 -20.04 1.09 1.73
C LYS A 147 -20.92 -0.15 1.72
N LEU A 148 -21.07 -0.79 0.56
CA LEU A 148 -21.84 -2.05 0.44
C LEU A 148 -21.12 -3.17 1.17
N ALA A 149 -19.80 -3.27 1.02
CA ALA A 149 -18.97 -4.23 1.74
C ALA A 149 -19.12 -4.09 3.27
N GLU A 150 -19.07 -2.86 3.80
CA GLU A 150 -19.28 -2.61 5.23
C GLU A 150 -20.68 -3.01 5.70
N GLN A 151 -21.72 -2.71 4.93
CA GLN A 151 -23.11 -3.09 5.26
C GLN A 151 -23.27 -4.62 5.25
N ALA A 152 -22.72 -5.30 4.25
CA ALA A 152 -22.75 -6.75 4.15
C ALA A 152 -22.00 -7.42 5.32
N LEU A 153 -20.82 -6.89 5.67
CA LEU A 153 -20.07 -7.33 6.84
C LEU A 153 -20.84 -7.09 8.13
N MET A 154 -21.39 -5.90 8.34
CA MET A 154 -22.12 -5.53 9.53
C MET A 154 -23.31 -6.51 9.77
N HIS A 155 -24.06 -6.82 8.71
CA HIS A 155 -25.15 -7.81 8.79
C HIS A 155 -24.64 -9.21 9.13
N ARG A 156 -23.53 -9.64 8.51
CA ARG A 156 -22.97 -10.98 8.72
C ARG A 156 -22.32 -11.16 10.09
N LEU A 157 -21.77 -10.07 10.67
CA LEU A 157 -21.12 -10.08 11.98
C LEU A 157 -22.09 -10.00 13.17
N HIS A 158 -23.37 -9.66 12.92
CA HIS A 158 -24.34 -9.42 13.99
C HIS A 158 -24.40 -10.56 15.02
N ASP A 159 -24.33 -11.80 14.55
CA ASP A 159 -24.43 -12.99 15.38
C ASP A 159 -23.08 -13.67 15.62
N MET A 160 -21.96 -12.99 15.34
CA MET A 160 -20.62 -13.56 15.45
C MET A 160 -19.82 -12.87 16.55
N GLU A 161 -19.38 -13.64 17.55
CA GLU A 161 -18.48 -13.11 18.57
C GLU A 161 -17.03 -12.93 18.08
N ARG A 162 -16.61 -13.78 17.16
CA ARG A 162 -15.25 -13.81 16.59
C ARG A 162 -15.25 -14.50 15.25
N ALA A 163 -14.33 -14.10 14.38
CA ALA A 163 -14.15 -14.75 13.07
C ALA A 163 -12.74 -14.53 12.51
N VAL A 164 -12.34 -15.43 11.59
CA VAL A 164 -11.20 -15.23 10.68
C VAL A 164 -11.74 -15.03 9.28
N MET A 165 -11.34 -13.93 8.64
CA MET A 165 -11.72 -13.56 7.27
C MET A 165 -10.46 -13.47 6.39
N PRO A 166 -10.42 -14.09 5.22
CA PRO A 166 -9.40 -13.79 4.22
C PRO A 166 -9.50 -12.33 3.77
N GLY A 167 -8.36 -11.67 3.57
CA GLY A 167 -8.32 -10.34 2.98
C GLY A 167 -8.24 -10.37 1.46
N PHE A 168 -8.07 -9.19 0.84
CA PHE A 168 -7.73 -8.99 -0.57
C PHE A 168 -8.84 -9.23 -1.59
N TYR A 169 -9.86 -10.03 -1.32
CA TYR A 169 -10.93 -10.36 -2.28
C TYR A 169 -12.32 -10.27 -1.67
N GLY A 170 -13.32 -10.35 -2.52
CA GLY A 170 -14.74 -10.45 -2.15
C GLY A 170 -15.60 -10.87 -3.33
N GLY A 171 -16.88 -11.12 -3.09
CA GLY A 171 -17.86 -11.40 -4.12
C GLY A 171 -18.32 -10.15 -4.83
N GLY A 172 -18.58 -10.27 -6.13
CA GLY A 172 -19.22 -9.25 -6.94
C GLY A 172 -20.71 -9.50 -7.13
N ALA A 173 -21.45 -8.46 -7.54
CA ALA A 173 -22.85 -8.57 -7.91
C ALA A 173 -23.07 -9.46 -9.15
N ASP A 174 -22.01 -9.70 -9.93
CA ASP A 174 -21.96 -10.63 -11.06
C ASP A 174 -21.82 -12.12 -10.64
N GLY A 175 -21.74 -12.40 -9.33
CA GLY A 175 -21.53 -13.74 -8.77
C GLY A 175 -20.08 -14.24 -8.88
N ARG A 176 -19.14 -13.38 -9.27
CA ARG A 176 -17.72 -13.73 -9.41
C ARG A 176 -16.90 -13.19 -8.24
N ILE A 177 -15.72 -13.79 -8.06
CA ILE A 177 -14.71 -13.27 -7.16
C ILE A 177 -13.91 -12.18 -7.87
N HIS A 178 -13.78 -11.04 -7.21
CA HIS A 178 -12.92 -9.93 -7.59
C HIS A 178 -11.88 -9.66 -6.50
N THR A 179 -10.78 -9.02 -6.88
CA THR A 179 -9.69 -8.67 -5.96
C THR A 179 -9.62 -7.16 -5.77
N LEU A 180 -9.36 -6.76 -4.53
CA LEU A 180 -9.02 -5.38 -4.21
C LEU A 180 -7.66 -5.01 -4.82
N PRO A 181 -7.37 -3.73 -5.03
CA PRO A 181 -6.06 -3.29 -5.52
C PRO A 181 -4.94 -3.66 -4.53
N ARG A 182 -3.71 -3.27 -4.86
CA ARG A 182 -2.54 -3.48 -4.00
C ARG A 182 -2.85 -2.98 -2.57
N GLY A 183 -2.43 -3.74 -1.55
CA GLY A 183 -2.81 -3.44 -0.16
C GLY A 183 -4.20 -3.94 0.23
N GLY A 184 -4.86 -4.74 -0.61
CA GLY A 184 -6.24 -5.18 -0.43
C GLY A 184 -6.55 -5.85 0.90
N SER A 185 -5.58 -6.59 1.50
CA SER A 185 -5.79 -7.15 2.83
C SER A 185 -5.82 -6.07 3.94
N ASP A 186 -5.10 -4.95 3.76
CA ASP A 186 -5.17 -3.81 4.68
C ASP A 186 -6.54 -3.14 4.60
N ILE A 187 -7.05 -2.99 3.37
CA ILE A 187 -8.39 -2.45 3.09
C ILE A 187 -9.45 -3.38 3.71
N SER A 188 -9.36 -4.69 3.49
CA SER A 188 -10.27 -5.68 4.08
C SER A 188 -10.27 -5.61 5.61
N GLY A 189 -9.09 -5.45 6.23
CA GLY A 189 -8.96 -5.29 7.69
C GLY A 189 -9.64 -4.03 8.21
N ALA A 190 -9.46 -2.92 7.52
CA ALA A 190 -10.10 -1.65 7.88
C ALA A 190 -11.62 -1.67 7.69
N LEU A 191 -12.11 -2.31 6.61
CA LEU A 191 -13.54 -2.53 6.36
C LEU A 191 -14.17 -3.41 7.45
N LEU A 192 -13.49 -4.51 7.82
CA LEU A 192 -13.96 -5.39 8.89
C LEU A 192 -13.97 -4.67 10.24
N ALA A 193 -12.93 -3.89 10.56
CA ALA A 193 -12.87 -3.09 11.78
C ALA A 193 -14.00 -2.06 11.85
N SER A 194 -14.28 -1.38 10.73
CA SER A 194 -15.37 -0.42 10.59
C SER A 194 -16.73 -1.09 10.79
N ALA A 195 -16.99 -2.21 10.10
CA ALA A 195 -18.25 -2.94 10.17
C ALA A 195 -18.50 -3.56 11.55
N ALA A 196 -17.45 -4.01 12.24
CA ALA A 196 -17.52 -4.56 13.59
C ALA A 196 -17.65 -3.48 14.68
N GLY A 197 -17.49 -2.18 14.36
CA GLY A 197 -17.43 -1.12 15.36
C GLY A 197 -16.27 -1.28 16.33
N SER A 198 -15.10 -1.65 15.83
CA SER A 198 -13.94 -1.93 16.66
C SER A 198 -13.39 -0.66 17.32
N ASP A 199 -12.90 -0.80 18.56
CA ASP A 199 -12.25 0.30 19.31
C ASP A 199 -10.83 0.58 18.77
N ALA A 200 -10.21 -0.43 18.11
CA ALA A 200 -8.91 -0.30 17.44
C ALA A 200 -8.79 -1.31 16.28
N TYR A 201 -8.05 -0.90 15.25
CA TYR A 201 -7.59 -1.75 14.15
C TYR A 201 -6.09 -1.98 14.27
N GLU A 202 -5.66 -3.21 14.50
CA GLU A 202 -4.24 -3.57 14.58
C GLU A 202 -3.76 -4.12 13.22
N ASN A 203 -2.80 -3.44 12.59
CA ASN A 203 -2.13 -3.93 11.39
C ASN A 203 -0.78 -4.54 11.76
N TRP A 204 -0.71 -5.86 11.77
CA TRP A 204 0.47 -6.64 12.10
C TRP A 204 1.29 -6.93 10.83
N THR A 205 2.53 -6.48 10.83
CA THR A 205 3.49 -6.59 9.73
C THR A 205 4.85 -7.10 10.24
N ASP A 206 5.91 -7.03 9.45
CA ASP A 206 7.27 -7.47 9.79
C ASP A 206 8.14 -6.35 10.39
N VAL A 207 7.70 -5.09 10.29
CA VAL A 207 8.42 -3.94 10.84
C VAL A 207 7.75 -3.41 12.11
N PRO A 208 8.52 -2.86 13.08
CA PRO A 208 8.00 -2.41 14.38
C PRO A 208 7.30 -1.04 14.33
N GLY A 209 6.71 -0.67 13.19
CA GLY A 209 6.01 0.59 13.00
C GLY A 209 6.44 1.34 11.73
N ILE A 210 5.98 2.57 11.57
CA ILE A 210 6.43 3.49 10.52
C ILE A 210 7.67 4.22 11.02
N PHE A 211 8.75 4.23 10.23
CA PHE A 211 9.98 4.90 10.57
C PHE A 211 10.01 6.35 10.07
N ARG A 212 10.80 7.20 10.72
CA ARG A 212 11.00 8.61 10.33
C ARG A 212 11.67 8.79 8.97
N ALA A 213 12.40 7.77 8.51
CA ALA A 213 12.95 7.62 7.17
C ALA A 213 13.09 6.14 6.87
N ASP A 214 13.34 5.77 5.62
CA ASP A 214 13.60 4.38 5.22
C ASP A 214 14.83 3.83 5.97
N PRO A 215 14.69 2.79 6.82
CA PRO A 215 15.81 2.23 7.57
C PRO A 215 16.86 1.55 6.66
N ALA A 216 16.53 1.20 5.44
CA ALA A 216 17.51 0.72 4.45
C ALA A 216 18.48 1.84 4.01
N ILE A 217 18.02 3.10 4.04
CA ILE A 217 18.84 4.28 3.73
C ILE A 217 19.45 4.85 5.01
N VAL A 218 18.63 5.03 6.06
CA VAL A 218 19.06 5.61 7.35
C VAL A 218 18.88 4.56 8.45
N PRO A 219 19.88 3.71 8.72
CA PRO A 219 19.77 2.63 9.71
C PRO A 219 19.47 3.11 11.13
N SER A 220 19.82 4.35 11.47
CA SER A 220 19.54 4.97 12.77
C SER A 220 18.12 5.58 12.88
N ALA A 221 17.32 5.51 11.80
CA ALA A 221 15.96 6.04 11.82
C ALA A 221 15.11 5.33 12.88
N ARG A 222 14.40 6.11 13.70
CA ARG A 222 13.53 5.60 14.76
C ARG A 222 12.09 5.46 14.27
N ALA A 223 11.36 4.52 14.85
CA ALA A 223 9.93 4.41 14.63
C ALA A 223 9.19 5.66 15.16
N ILE A 224 8.15 6.05 14.45
CA ILE A 224 7.25 7.14 14.83
C ILE A 224 6.24 6.59 15.83
N PRO A 225 6.18 7.10 17.08
CA PRO A 225 5.28 6.52 18.09
C PRO A 225 3.81 6.79 17.79
N ALA A 226 3.49 7.98 17.27
CA ALA A 226 2.13 8.38 16.94
C ALA A 226 2.12 9.36 15.77
N MET A 227 1.06 9.30 14.95
CA MET A 227 0.88 10.19 13.81
C MET A 227 -0.60 10.32 13.42
N ALA A 228 -0.93 11.36 12.65
CA ALA A 228 -2.28 11.55 12.15
C ALA A 228 -2.55 10.73 10.88
N TYR A 229 -3.84 10.44 10.60
CA TYR A 229 -4.23 9.73 9.37
C TYR A 229 -3.75 10.42 8.08
N ASP A 230 -3.77 11.75 8.05
CA ASP A 230 -3.32 12.49 6.86
C ASP A 230 -1.81 12.36 6.65
N GLU A 231 -1.01 12.32 7.73
CA GLU A 231 0.44 12.12 7.65
C GLU A 231 0.79 10.72 7.12
N VAL A 232 0.08 9.67 7.58
CA VAL A 232 0.26 8.30 7.05
C VAL A 232 -0.01 8.26 5.56
N ARG A 233 -1.10 8.89 5.10
CA ARG A 233 -1.44 8.91 3.67
C ARG A 233 -0.38 9.60 2.84
N GLU A 234 0.13 10.74 3.28
CA GLU A 234 1.21 11.45 2.59
C GLU A 234 2.50 10.63 2.53
N LEU A 235 2.89 10.01 3.66
CA LEU A 235 4.08 9.14 3.70
C LEU A 235 3.91 7.89 2.82
N ALA A 236 2.74 7.25 2.87
CA ALA A 236 2.43 6.07 2.06
C ALA A 236 2.44 6.40 0.57
N TYR A 237 1.82 7.51 0.17
CA TYR A 237 1.83 8.01 -1.20
C TYR A 237 3.27 8.26 -1.68
N MET A 238 4.13 8.81 -0.83
CA MET A 238 5.53 9.08 -1.15
C MET A 238 6.46 7.88 -0.98
N GLY A 239 5.94 6.67 -0.68
CA GLY A 239 6.71 5.42 -0.73
C GLY A 239 7.02 4.75 0.61
N ALA A 240 6.53 5.25 1.72
CA ALA A 240 6.60 4.54 3.00
C ALA A 240 5.58 3.38 3.00
N ASN A 241 5.96 2.23 2.45
CA ASN A 241 5.07 1.08 2.15
C ASN A 241 4.72 0.22 3.39
N VAL A 242 4.29 0.82 4.50
CA VAL A 242 3.89 0.08 5.71
C VAL A 242 2.38 -0.15 5.77
N LEU A 243 1.59 0.82 5.29
CA LEU A 243 0.13 0.76 5.23
C LEU A 243 -0.34 1.37 3.92
N HIS A 244 -1.27 0.70 3.23
CA HIS A 244 -1.84 1.26 2.01
C HIS A 244 -2.73 2.47 2.34
N GLU A 245 -2.63 3.54 1.54
CA GLU A 245 -3.38 4.78 1.81
C GLU A 245 -4.90 4.60 1.85
N ASP A 246 -5.44 3.73 0.99
CA ASP A 246 -6.87 3.42 0.96
C ASP A 246 -7.36 2.68 2.20
N ALA A 247 -6.50 1.94 2.90
CA ALA A 247 -6.85 1.27 4.16
C ALA A 247 -7.10 2.26 5.30
N VAL A 248 -6.58 3.46 5.20
CA VAL A 248 -6.79 4.51 6.20
C VAL A 248 -8.22 5.04 6.17
N THR A 249 -8.85 5.09 4.99
CA THR A 249 -10.13 5.76 4.77
C THR A 249 -11.30 5.18 5.59
N PRO A 250 -11.55 3.84 5.65
CA PRO A 250 -12.63 3.29 6.48
C PRO A 250 -12.43 3.56 7.96
N ALA A 251 -11.21 3.34 8.48
CA ALA A 251 -10.90 3.55 9.88
C ALA A 251 -11.02 5.04 10.28
N ARG A 252 -10.50 5.95 9.46
CA ARG A 252 -10.61 7.39 9.66
C ARG A 252 -12.06 7.88 9.74
N ARG A 253 -12.92 7.39 8.83
CA ARG A 253 -14.33 7.78 8.78
C ARG A 253 -15.07 7.43 10.08
N MET A 254 -14.72 6.32 10.69
CA MET A 254 -15.28 5.84 11.94
C MET A 254 -14.51 6.32 13.18
N GLY A 255 -13.39 7.03 13.00
CA GLY A 255 -12.53 7.46 14.11
C GLY A 255 -11.76 6.32 14.79
N ILE A 256 -11.65 5.16 14.15
CA ILE A 256 -11.01 3.96 14.70
C ILE A 256 -9.48 4.13 14.61
N PRO A 257 -8.73 4.17 15.72
CA PRO A 257 -7.27 4.23 15.67
C PRO A 257 -6.68 2.98 15.01
N ILE A 258 -5.66 3.18 14.18
CA ILE A 258 -4.90 2.11 13.54
C ILE A 258 -3.58 1.94 14.30
N HIS A 259 -3.32 0.74 14.80
CA HIS A 259 -2.08 0.44 15.49
C HIS A 259 -1.21 -0.48 14.60
N ILE A 260 -0.10 0.05 14.09
CA ILE A 260 0.85 -0.71 13.27
C ILE A 260 1.83 -1.39 14.20
N ARG A 261 1.90 -2.71 14.14
CA ARG A 261 2.67 -3.55 15.07
C ARG A 261 3.48 -4.62 14.33
N SER A 262 4.54 -5.10 14.97
CA SER A 262 5.38 -6.16 14.40
C SER A 262 5.06 -7.54 14.96
N THR A 263 4.81 -8.51 14.08
CA THR A 263 4.74 -9.93 14.49
C THR A 263 6.09 -10.48 14.93
N MET A 264 7.20 -9.86 14.48
CA MET A 264 8.56 -10.25 14.86
C MET A 264 8.96 -9.73 16.24
N GLN A 265 8.38 -8.59 16.64
CA GLN A 265 8.62 -7.89 17.90
C GLN A 265 7.28 -7.48 18.51
N PRO A 266 6.47 -8.43 19.02
CA PRO A 266 5.09 -8.14 19.47
C PRO A 266 5.03 -7.15 20.63
N ASP A 267 6.09 -7.08 21.44
CA ASP A 267 6.18 -6.19 22.59
C ASP A 267 6.66 -4.78 22.23
N ALA A 268 7.10 -4.56 20.98
CA ALA A 268 7.45 -3.22 20.49
C ALA A 268 6.21 -2.31 20.47
N PRO A 269 6.36 -1.02 20.85
CA PRO A 269 5.21 -0.11 20.98
C PRO A 269 4.48 0.15 19.67
N GLY A 270 5.13 -0.04 18.52
CA GLY A 270 4.53 0.21 17.21
C GLY A 270 4.32 1.69 16.91
N THR A 271 3.45 1.96 15.90
CA THR A 271 3.00 3.29 15.54
C THR A 271 1.48 3.39 15.68
N LEU A 272 1.00 4.33 16.48
CA LEU A 272 -0.42 4.63 16.62
C LEU A 272 -0.85 5.71 15.62
N VAL A 273 -1.82 5.42 14.79
CA VAL A 273 -2.41 6.34 13.82
C VAL A 273 -3.83 6.71 14.27
N SER A 274 -4.09 7.99 14.48
CA SER A 274 -5.41 8.46 14.93
C SER A 274 -5.70 9.89 14.45
N SER A 275 -6.92 10.38 14.70
CA SER A 275 -7.27 11.77 14.42
C SER A 275 -6.57 12.76 15.36
N GLN A 276 -6.20 12.30 16.55
CA GLN A 276 -5.57 13.09 17.61
C GLN A 276 -4.18 12.53 17.94
N SER A 277 -3.18 12.92 17.17
CA SER A 277 -1.78 12.65 17.54
C SER A 277 -1.29 13.80 18.44
N PRO A 278 -0.54 13.53 19.52
CA PRO A 278 0.00 14.61 20.36
C PRO A 278 0.93 15.52 19.56
N PRO A 279 1.01 16.83 19.89
CA PRO A 279 1.96 17.72 19.26
C PRO A 279 3.39 17.21 19.41
N SER A 280 4.18 17.35 18.36
CA SER A 280 5.59 16.96 18.36
C SER A 280 6.49 18.19 18.53
N ALA A 281 7.60 18.04 19.27
CA ALA A 281 8.65 19.06 19.33
C ALA A 281 9.29 19.30 17.94
N CYS A 282 9.38 18.25 17.12
CA CYS A 282 9.82 18.36 15.72
C CYS A 282 8.60 18.59 14.80
N PRO A 283 8.63 19.62 13.93
CA PRO A 283 7.52 19.89 13.02
C PRO A 283 7.37 18.80 11.96
N VAL A 284 8.43 18.08 11.63
CA VAL A 284 8.45 16.98 10.67
C VAL A 284 8.23 15.67 11.41
N THR A 285 7.28 14.88 10.94
CA THR A 285 6.95 13.56 11.49
C THR A 285 7.77 12.48 10.80
N GLY A 286 7.92 12.56 9.46
CA GLY A 286 8.66 11.59 8.68
C GLY A 286 9.14 12.13 7.34
N ILE A 287 10.02 11.36 6.72
CA ILE A 287 10.63 11.59 5.42
C ILE A 287 10.37 10.36 4.57
N ALA A 288 9.83 10.58 3.37
CA ALA A 288 9.66 9.53 2.38
C ALA A 288 10.08 10.02 1.00
N GLY A 289 10.27 9.11 0.06
CA GLY A 289 10.58 9.50 -1.30
C GLY A 289 10.55 8.32 -2.26
N ARG A 290 10.60 8.64 -3.54
CA ARG A 290 10.56 7.68 -4.63
C ARG A 290 11.54 8.06 -5.73
N LYS A 291 12.15 7.06 -6.34
CA LYS A 291 12.96 7.14 -7.57
C LYS A 291 12.09 6.81 -8.79
N GLY A 292 12.64 6.97 -9.98
CA GLY A 292 12.01 6.52 -11.22
C GLY A 292 10.99 7.49 -11.80
N TYR A 293 11.21 8.80 -11.62
CA TYR A 293 10.37 9.83 -12.22
C TYR A 293 11.05 10.52 -13.40
N CYS A 294 10.23 11.12 -14.25
CA CYS A 294 10.64 12.06 -15.28
C CYS A 294 9.78 13.33 -15.23
N SER A 295 10.28 14.39 -15.86
CA SER A 295 9.56 15.62 -16.07
C SER A 295 9.25 15.80 -17.55
N ILE A 296 7.96 15.86 -17.92
CA ILE A 296 7.49 16.26 -19.25
C ILE A 296 7.40 17.77 -19.23
N GLN A 297 8.31 18.46 -19.93
CA GLN A 297 8.41 19.93 -19.96
C GLN A 297 7.85 20.43 -21.27
N VAL A 298 6.89 21.33 -21.19
CA VAL A 298 6.22 21.97 -22.33
C VAL A 298 6.38 23.47 -22.22
N GLU A 299 6.98 24.09 -23.22
CA GLU A 299 7.20 25.53 -23.24
C GLU A 299 6.35 26.17 -24.34
N LYS A 300 5.77 27.32 -24.04
CA LYS A 300 4.97 28.10 -24.95
C LYS A 300 5.02 29.59 -24.58
N GLU A 301 5.46 30.43 -25.51
CA GLU A 301 5.36 31.86 -25.36
C GLU A 301 3.90 32.29 -25.13
N ASN A 302 3.67 33.14 -24.16
CA ASN A 302 2.33 33.62 -23.76
C ASN A 302 1.35 32.50 -23.36
N MET A 303 1.85 31.41 -22.83
CA MET A 303 1.01 30.26 -22.41
C MET A 303 -0.09 30.65 -21.40
N ASN A 304 0.20 31.62 -20.51
CA ASN A 304 -0.72 32.07 -19.48
C ASN A 304 -1.98 32.74 -20.05
N SER A 305 -1.94 33.25 -21.28
CA SER A 305 -3.11 33.82 -21.97
C SER A 305 -3.89 32.78 -22.79
N ALA A 306 -3.34 31.59 -22.96
CA ALA A 306 -3.95 30.51 -23.75
C ALA A 306 -4.92 29.66 -22.89
N VAL A 307 -6.19 30.08 -22.85
CA VAL A 307 -7.24 29.38 -22.07
C VAL A 307 -7.32 27.90 -22.45
N GLY A 308 -7.33 27.02 -21.45
CA GLY A 308 -7.45 25.60 -21.60
C GLY A 308 -6.18 24.89 -22.09
N TYR A 309 -5.02 25.56 -22.09
CA TYR A 309 -3.76 24.96 -22.53
C TYR A 309 -3.39 23.71 -21.68
N CYS A 310 -3.39 23.84 -20.36
CA CYS A 310 -3.13 22.73 -19.44
C CYS A 310 -4.15 21.59 -19.62
N ARG A 311 -5.45 21.90 -19.75
CA ARG A 311 -6.49 20.88 -19.96
C ARG A 311 -6.23 20.01 -21.21
N ARG A 312 -5.79 20.63 -22.31
CA ARG A 312 -5.49 19.87 -23.54
C ARG A 312 -4.32 18.91 -23.33
N ILE A 313 -3.27 19.30 -22.58
CA ILE A 313 -2.16 18.42 -22.25
C ILE A 313 -2.66 17.28 -21.33
N LEU A 314 -3.44 17.58 -20.31
CA LEU A 314 -4.03 16.58 -19.42
C LEU A 314 -4.90 15.58 -20.17
N SER A 315 -5.67 16.01 -21.18
CA SER A 315 -6.46 15.10 -22.02
C SER A 315 -5.59 14.15 -22.84
N VAL A 316 -4.41 14.58 -23.27
CA VAL A 316 -3.44 13.69 -23.94
C VAL A 316 -2.84 12.69 -22.94
N LEU A 317 -2.46 13.13 -21.74
CA LEU A 317 -1.97 12.23 -20.68
C LEU A 317 -3.04 11.17 -20.33
N GLU A 318 -4.31 11.58 -20.23
CA GLU A 318 -5.45 10.67 -20.01
C GLU A 318 -5.58 9.64 -21.14
N THR A 319 -5.49 10.04 -22.41
CA THR A 319 -5.57 9.13 -23.56
C THR A 319 -4.46 8.08 -23.55
N HIS A 320 -3.26 8.45 -23.05
CA HIS A 320 -2.13 7.54 -22.90
C HIS A 320 -2.09 6.81 -21.55
N GLU A 321 -3.12 6.98 -20.71
CA GLU A 321 -3.21 6.39 -19.36
C GLU A 321 -1.98 6.70 -18.47
N ILE A 322 -1.41 7.92 -18.61
CA ILE A 322 -0.24 8.34 -17.85
C ILE A 322 -0.69 9.05 -16.57
N PRO A 323 -0.45 8.45 -15.39
CA PRO A 323 -0.64 9.14 -14.13
C PRO A 323 0.44 10.21 -13.95
N PHE A 324 0.12 11.29 -13.26
CA PHE A 324 1.09 12.30 -12.85
C PHE A 324 0.92 12.64 -11.37
N ASP A 325 2.04 12.93 -10.70
CA ASP A 325 2.03 13.24 -9.27
C ASP A 325 1.99 14.74 -9.01
N HIS A 326 2.70 15.52 -9.83
CA HIS A 326 2.79 16.96 -9.64
C HIS A 326 2.77 17.72 -10.97
N ILE A 327 2.30 18.97 -10.90
CA ILE A 327 2.36 19.93 -12.00
C ILE A 327 3.05 21.19 -11.48
N ALA A 328 4.12 21.61 -12.14
CA ALA A 328 4.76 22.89 -11.90
C ALA A 328 4.47 23.83 -13.07
N THR A 329 3.96 25.02 -12.79
CA THR A 329 3.61 26.02 -13.81
C THR A 329 4.44 27.27 -13.69
N GLY A 330 4.99 27.73 -14.81
CA GLY A 330 5.63 29.04 -14.97
C GLY A 330 4.83 29.96 -15.91
N LEU A 331 5.39 31.10 -16.23
CA LEU A 331 4.77 32.09 -17.14
C LEU A 331 4.64 31.51 -18.57
N GLY A 332 5.67 30.85 -19.06
CA GLY A 332 5.74 30.26 -20.41
C GLY A 332 6.09 28.78 -20.40
N SER A 333 5.99 28.08 -19.26
CA SER A 333 6.33 26.68 -19.16
C SER A 333 5.40 25.92 -18.22
N ILE A 334 5.20 24.64 -18.50
CA ILE A 334 4.49 23.72 -17.61
C ILE A 334 5.25 22.39 -17.60
N SER A 335 5.43 21.83 -16.41
CA SER A 335 6.12 20.56 -16.22
C SER A 335 5.20 19.58 -15.49
N PHE A 336 5.01 18.41 -16.06
CA PHE A 336 4.28 17.30 -15.44
C PHE A 336 5.30 16.29 -14.92
N ILE A 337 5.21 15.96 -13.65
CA ILE A 337 6.05 14.92 -13.03
C ILE A 337 5.29 13.61 -13.06
N ALA A 338 5.84 12.62 -13.74
CA ALA A 338 5.20 11.34 -13.96
C ALA A 338 6.19 10.17 -13.77
N PRO A 339 5.70 8.94 -13.51
CA PRO A 339 6.54 7.75 -13.50
C PRO A 339 7.25 7.53 -14.84
N ALA A 340 8.58 7.47 -14.81
CA ALA A 340 9.38 7.35 -16.04
C ALA A 340 9.04 6.09 -16.85
N ALA A 341 8.69 4.99 -16.18
CA ALA A 341 8.30 3.75 -16.86
C ALA A 341 7.03 3.91 -17.72
N ALA A 342 6.01 4.63 -17.22
CA ALA A 342 4.78 4.88 -17.97
C ALA A 342 5.05 5.76 -19.20
N VAL A 343 5.84 6.81 -19.03
CA VAL A 343 6.19 7.73 -20.13
C VAL A 343 7.08 7.04 -21.17
N SER A 344 8.04 6.21 -20.75
CA SER A 344 8.96 5.52 -21.65
C SER A 344 8.25 4.55 -22.58
N ALA A 345 7.15 3.94 -22.13
CA ALA A 345 6.38 2.96 -22.92
C ALA A 345 5.72 3.59 -24.17
N CYS A 346 5.42 4.89 -24.17
CA CYS A 346 4.72 5.58 -25.26
C CYS A 346 5.33 6.95 -25.60
N ARG A 347 6.60 7.21 -25.27
CA ARG A 347 7.25 8.52 -25.32
C ARG A 347 7.05 9.25 -26.65
N GLU A 348 7.34 8.61 -27.78
CA GLU A 348 7.25 9.26 -29.11
C GLU A 348 5.81 9.65 -29.47
N ALA A 349 4.87 8.74 -29.26
CA ALA A 349 3.44 8.99 -29.48
C ALA A 349 2.93 10.12 -28.59
N LEU A 350 3.27 10.06 -27.30
CA LEU A 350 2.91 11.08 -26.32
C LEU A 350 3.39 12.48 -26.73
N LEU A 351 4.67 12.62 -27.10
CA LEU A 351 5.23 13.91 -27.50
C LEU A 351 4.61 14.43 -28.79
N SER A 352 4.31 13.55 -29.74
CA SER A 352 3.62 13.86 -30.98
C SER A 352 2.22 14.41 -30.70
N ASP A 353 1.44 13.71 -29.86
CA ASP A 353 0.07 14.07 -29.56
C ASP A 353 -0.04 15.36 -28.73
N ILE A 354 0.88 15.59 -27.78
CA ILE A 354 0.97 16.88 -27.08
C ILE A 354 1.30 18.00 -28.08
N SER A 355 2.25 17.75 -29.00
CA SER A 355 2.62 18.75 -30.02
C SER A 355 1.45 19.10 -30.94
N ALA A 356 0.66 18.10 -31.34
CA ALA A 356 -0.54 18.29 -32.15
C ALA A 356 -1.63 19.07 -31.37
N ALA A 357 -1.84 18.74 -30.08
CA ALA A 357 -2.90 19.31 -29.26
C ALA A 357 -2.66 20.77 -28.86
N VAL A 358 -1.40 21.17 -28.58
CA VAL A 358 -1.11 22.49 -28.00
C VAL A 358 -0.10 23.32 -28.79
N ARG A 359 0.57 22.74 -29.78
CA ARG A 359 1.60 23.42 -30.61
C ARG A 359 2.60 24.20 -29.73
N PRO A 360 3.38 23.50 -28.90
CA PRO A 360 4.36 24.12 -28.03
C PRO A 360 5.51 24.70 -28.85
N ASP A 361 6.29 25.62 -28.27
CA ASP A 361 7.52 26.10 -28.88
C ASP A 361 8.67 25.10 -28.65
N SER A 362 8.66 24.43 -27.46
CA SER A 362 9.50 23.29 -27.18
C SER A 362 8.78 22.27 -26.30
N ILE A 363 9.17 20.99 -26.47
CA ILE A 363 8.74 19.91 -25.60
C ILE A 363 9.89 18.91 -25.38
N CYS A 364 10.13 18.53 -24.15
CA CYS A 364 11.12 17.51 -23.83
C CYS A 364 10.73 16.68 -22.62
N VAL A 365 11.36 15.52 -22.48
CA VAL A 365 11.27 14.66 -21.29
C VAL A 365 12.65 14.59 -20.65
N ALA A 366 12.74 15.04 -19.41
CA ALA A 366 13.93 14.94 -18.58
C ALA A 366 13.79 13.78 -17.59
N ASP A 367 14.55 12.72 -17.82
CA ASP A 367 14.57 11.51 -16.97
C ASP A 367 15.47 11.69 -15.74
N GLY A 368 15.49 10.67 -14.87
CA GLY A 368 16.38 10.57 -13.72
C GLY A 368 16.02 11.56 -12.61
N LEU A 369 14.71 11.72 -12.34
CA LEU A 369 14.19 12.52 -11.25
C LEU A 369 13.79 11.61 -10.08
N ALA A 370 14.17 12.00 -8.87
CA ALA A 370 13.66 11.43 -7.63
C ALA A 370 12.93 12.49 -6.82
N MET A 371 11.93 12.05 -6.08
CA MET A 371 11.13 12.90 -5.21
C MET A 371 11.48 12.59 -3.75
N VAL A 372 11.70 13.63 -2.94
CA VAL A 372 11.87 13.52 -1.48
C VAL A 372 10.86 14.43 -0.82
N SER A 373 10.11 13.91 0.13
CA SER A 373 9.07 14.64 0.83
C SER A 373 9.31 14.61 2.33
N ILE A 374 9.17 15.75 2.99
CA ILE A 374 8.99 15.84 4.43
C ILE A 374 7.50 15.95 4.73
N VAL A 375 7.04 15.23 5.72
CA VAL A 375 5.63 15.19 6.13
C VAL A 375 5.51 15.50 7.61
N GLY A 376 4.53 16.33 7.97
CA GLY A 376 4.21 16.63 9.35
C GLY A 376 3.11 17.69 9.45
N ARG A 377 2.07 17.40 10.22
CA ARG A 377 0.97 18.35 10.43
C ARG A 377 1.42 19.60 11.21
N ASP A 378 2.43 19.44 12.09
CA ASP A 378 2.96 20.52 12.90
C ASP A 378 3.87 21.47 12.09
N MET A 379 4.01 21.25 10.78
CA MET A 379 4.63 22.19 9.82
C MET A 379 3.69 23.33 9.46
N ALA A 380 2.37 23.08 9.47
CA ALA A 380 1.38 24.05 9.05
C ALA A 380 1.44 25.32 9.92
N GLY A 381 1.54 26.48 9.24
CA GLY A 381 1.68 27.78 9.90
C GLY A 381 3.00 27.99 10.65
N ARG A 382 4.01 27.11 10.49
CA ARG A 382 5.28 27.22 11.20
C ARG A 382 6.38 27.80 10.29
N PRO A 383 6.81 29.04 10.50
CA PRO A 383 7.83 29.66 9.67
C PRO A 383 9.17 28.91 9.73
N GLY A 384 9.87 28.90 8.59
CA GLY A 384 11.24 28.42 8.48
C GLY A 384 11.40 26.94 8.15
N VAL A 385 10.35 26.11 8.15
CA VAL A 385 10.46 24.66 7.85
C VAL A 385 10.97 24.44 6.43
N SER A 386 10.39 25.13 5.43
CA SER A 386 10.83 25.04 4.02
C SER A 386 12.28 25.52 3.86
N GLY A 387 12.67 26.61 4.57
CA GLY A 387 14.04 27.11 4.57
C GLY A 387 15.04 26.08 5.12
N ARG A 388 14.71 25.39 6.21
CA ARG A 388 15.55 24.34 6.79
C ARG A 388 15.75 23.17 5.82
N LEU A 389 14.68 22.71 5.16
CA LEU A 389 14.75 21.65 4.14
C LEU A 389 15.71 22.05 3.01
N LEU A 390 15.50 23.23 2.40
CA LEU A 390 16.30 23.67 1.28
C LEU A 390 17.76 23.96 1.68
N CYS A 391 18.00 24.52 2.88
CA CYS A 391 19.34 24.73 3.42
C CYS A 391 20.08 23.39 3.67
N ALA A 392 19.38 22.37 4.17
CA ALA A 392 19.98 21.03 4.37
C ALA A 392 20.45 20.43 3.05
N LEU A 393 19.62 20.50 2.01
CA LEU A 393 19.97 20.01 0.67
C LEU A 393 21.13 20.84 0.05
N GLY A 394 21.07 22.19 0.17
CA GLY A 394 22.13 23.08 -0.32
C GLY A 394 23.47 22.83 0.36
N ARG A 395 23.52 22.65 1.69
CA ARG A 395 24.74 22.29 2.43
C ARG A 395 25.29 20.93 1.99
N ALA A 396 24.42 20.02 1.59
CA ALA A 396 24.82 18.74 1.03
C ALA A 396 25.24 18.83 -0.46
N GLY A 397 25.23 20.01 -1.08
CA GLY A 397 25.58 20.21 -2.48
C GLY A 397 24.58 19.58 -3.45
N ILE A 398 23.30 19.46 -3.05
CA ILE A 398 22.23 18.86 -3.85
C ILE A 398 21.43 19.98 -4.52
N ASN A 399 21.32 19.89 -5.87
CA ASN A 399 20.50 20.82 -6.63
C ASN A 399 19.03 20.44 -6.59
N VAL A 400 18.19 21.37 -6.14
CA VAL A 400 16.73 21.20 -6.13
C VAL A 400 16.16 21.67 -7.47
N ARG A 401 15.52 20.76 -8.20
CA ARG A 401 14.94 20.99 -9.52
C ARG A 401 13.48 21.44 -9.45
N MET A 402 12.78 21.08 -8.39
CA MET A 402 11.37 21.41 -8.17
C MET A 402 11.05 21.44 -6.68
N VAL A 403 10.14 22.32 -6.28
CA VAL A 403 9.57 22.36 -4.93
C VAL A 403 8.06 22.45 -5.06
N VAL A 404 7.35 21.58 -4.33
CA VAL A 404 5.89 21.59 -4.24
C VAL A 404 5.49 21.58 -2.78
N GLN A 405 4.61 22.49 -2.41
CA GLN A 405 3.97 22.53 -1.09
C GLN A 405 2.48 22.83 -1.30
N GLY A 406 1.62 21.96 -0.81
CA GLY A 406 0.18 22.18 -0.85
C GLY A 406 -0.28 23.21 0.19
N THR A 407 -1.46 23.80 -0.02
CA THR A 407 -2.04 24.81 0.89
C THR A 407 -2.37 24.30 2.28
N ARG A 408 -2.41 22.98 2.48
CA ARG A 408 -2.54 22.34 3.81
C ARG A 408 -1.24 22.34 4.61
N GLU A 409 -0.12 22.60 3.97
CA GLU A 409 1.23 22.70 4.55
C GLU A 409 1.69 21.45 5.35
N ILE A 410 1.07 20.29 5.10
CA ILE A 410 1.39 19.04 5.79
C ILE A 410 2.50 18.24 5.12
N ASN A 411 2.88 18.64 3.90
CA ASN A 411 4.02 18.07 3.18
C ASN A 411 4.78 19.16 2.40
N ILE A 412 6.06 18.92 2.19
CA ILE A 412 6.90 19.66 1.25
C ILE A 412 7.68 18.63 0.45
N THR A 413 7.47 18.62 -0.85
CA THR A 413 8.12 17.68 -1.76
C THR A 413 9.12 18.42 -2.63
N VAL A 414 10.32 17.87 -2.75
CA VAL A 414 11.37 18.38 -3.64
C VAL A 414 11.72 17.35 -4.70
N GLY A 415 11.92 17.80 -5.93
CA GLY A 415 12.47 17.00 -7.03
C GLY A 415 13.98 17.23 -7.13
N ILE A 416 14.74 16.17 -7.18
CA ILE A 416 16.20 16.16 -7.24
C ILE A 416 16.70 15.17 -8.30
N SER A 417 17.99 15.18 -8.62
CA SER A 417 18.59 14.13 -9.45
C SER A 417 18.56 12.78 -8.74
N GLU A 418 18.15 11.73 -9.45
CA GLU A 418 17.95 10.41 -8.85
C GLU A 418 19.22 9.81 -8.18
N PRO A 419 20.45 9.96 -8.74
CA PRO A 419 21.66 9.50 -8.06
C PRO A 419 21.91 10.16 -6.70
N GLU A 420 21.33 11.33 -6.44
CA GLU A 420 21.48 12.08 -5.17
C GLU A 420 20.43 11.68 -4.11
N TYR A 421 19.52 10.78 -4.43
CA TYR A 421 18.36 10.46 -3.59
C TYR A 421 18.74 10.05 -2.16
N GLU A 422 19.62 9.07 -2.00
CA GLU A 422 20.01 8.57 -0.66
C GLU A 422 20.75 9.65 0.14
N LYS A 423 21.63 10.40 -0.52
CA LYS A 423 22.34 11.55 0.08
C LYS A 423 21.37 12.62 0.56
N ALA A 424 20.30 12.88 -0.20
CA ALA A 424 19.26 13.83 0.18
C ALA A 424 18.46 13.34 1.41
N VAL A 425 18.06 12.07 1.44
CA VAL A 425 17.35 11.50 2.59
C VAL A 425 18.22 11.60 3.85
N HIS A 426 19.51 11.28 3.78
CA HIS A 426 20.44 11.46 4.90
C HIS A 426 20.57 12.92 5.36
N ALA A 427 20.74 13.85 4.43
CA ALA A 427 20.88 15.29 4.75
C ALA A 427 19.61 15.84 5.44
N VAL A 428 18.45 15.48 4.92
CA VAL A 428 17.16 15.92 5.48
C VAL A 428 16.90 15.24 6.83
N HIS A 429 17.21 13.96 6.98
CA HIS A 429 17.08 13.25 8.26
C HIS A 429 17.97 13.89 9.33
N GLY A 430 19.24 14.16 9.04
CA GLY A 430 20.17 14.81 9.96
C GLY A 430 19.74 16.21 10.41
N GLU A 431 19.05 16.95 9.53
CA GLU A 431 18.53 18.28 9.84
C GLU A 431 17.33 18.25 10.82
N PHE A 432 16.39 17.32 10.59
CA PHE A 432 15.14 17.29 11.35
C PHE A 432 15.17 16.33 12.54
N PHE A 433 16.03 15.32 12.49
CA PHE A 433 16.16 14.29 13.53
C PHE A 433 17.63 14.10 13.94
N PRO A 434 18.30 15.16 14.42
CA PRO A 434 19.68 15.04 14.85
C PRO A 434 19.80 13.96 15.95
N GLU A 435 20.86 13.17 15.86
CA GLU A 435 21.21 12.26 16.95
C GLU A 435 21.52 13.09 18.19
N ALA A 436 21.00 12.66 19.34
CA ALA A 436 21.36 13.33 20.58
C ALA A 436 22.89 13.23 20.75
N PRO A 437 23.57 14.32 21.17
CA PRO A 437 24.99 14.21 21.48
C PRO A 437 25.18 13.12 22.53
N GLN A 438 26.13 12.21 22.25
CA GLN A 438 26.50 11.09 23.15
C GLN A 438 27.07 11.63 24.43
#